data_80b310eef5d5df6d994ffc63120b9ef2
#
_entry.id   80b310eef5d5df6d994ffc63120b9ef2
#
_cell.length_a   1.000
_cell.length_b   1.000
_cell.length_c   1.000
_cell.angle_alpha   90.00
_cell.angle_beta   90.00
_cell.angle_gamma   90.00
#
_symmetry.space_group_name_H-M   'P 1'
#
loop_
_entity.id
_entity.type
_entity.pdbx_description
1 polymer ?
#
loop_
_entity_poly.entity_id
_entity_poly.type
_entity_poly.pdbx_seq_one_letter_code
_entity_poly.pdbx_strand_id
1 'polypeptide(L)'
;MNRFLFNLKARNAHGLHSPFVFELYTQIINPCLHQTGELSTLLKNELSNYQGKSLENFKFNVQIIDISQFDSENLNMNFEDVLLIKNIREPIHLSQWNHLIEKEKIIFSIELFELGLLFFNPIAPKQHFIFKKS
;
A
#
# COMPACT_ATOMS: atom_id res chain seq x y z
N MET A 1 2.88 -15.20 17.68
CA MET A 1 3.39 -13.93 17.17
C MET A 1 3.36 -13.92 15.65
N ASN A 2 2.69 -12.96 15.08
CA ASN A 2 2.61 -12.85 13.63
C ASN A 2 3.84 -12.12 13.11
N ARG A 3 4.65 -12.85 12.34
CA ARG A 3 5.78 -12.25 11.64
C ARG A 3 5.45 -12.14 10.17
N PHE A 4 5.73 -10.98 9.62
CA PHE A 4 5.68 -10.78 8.17
C PHE A 4 7.10 -10.81 7.66
N LEU A 5 7.37 -11.68 6.70
CA LEU A 5 8.62 -11.66 5.99
C LEU A 5 8.58 -10.52 4.98
N PHE A 6 9.65 -9.77 4.95
CA PHE A 6 9.86 -8.77 3.91
C PHE A 6 10.21 -9.51 2.62
N ASN A 7 9.17 -9.96 1.92
CA ASN A 7 9.37 -10.65 0.67
C ASN A 7 8.97 -9.72 -0.46
N LEU A 8 9.96 -9.05 -1.01
CA LEU A 8 9.79 -8.12 -2.10
C LEU A 8 9.68 -8.90 -3.40
N LYS A 9 8.46 -9.08 -3.88
CA LYS A 9 8.24 -9.44 -5.28
C LYS A 9 8.00 -8.16 -6.06
N ALA A 10 9.07 -7.50 -6.43
CA ALA A 10 8.97 -6.38 -7.33
C ALA A 10 8.74 -6.88 -8.76
N ARG A 11 7.86 -6.21 -9.50
CA ARG A 11 7.61 -6.56 -10.89
C ARG A 11 8.72 -6.10 -11.81
N ASN A 12 9.66 -5.31 -11.34
CA ASN A 12 10.84 -4.91 -12.08
C ASN A 12 12.10 -5.22 -11.29
N ALA A 13 13.24 -5.27 -12.00
CA ALA A 13 14.51 -5.66 -11.41
C ALA A 13 15.03 -4.66 -10.37
N HIS A 14 14.50 -3.45 -10.35
CA HIS A 14 14.97 -2.39 -9.48
C HIS A 14 14.05 -2.16 -8.27
N GLY A 15 12.95 -2.90 -8.16
CA GLY A 15 11.97 -2.70 -7.12
C GLY A 15 12.50 -2.92 -5.71
N LEU A 16 13.54 -3.75 -5.56
CA LEU A 16 14.15 -4.03 -4.26
C LEU A 16 14.86 -2.81 -3.65
N HIS A 17 15.11 -1.79 -4.45
CA HIS A 17 15.90 -0.64 -4.04
C HIS A 17 15.09 0.65 -3.92
N SER A 18 13.77 0.55 -3.74
CA SER A 18 12.95 1.74 -3.53
C SER A 18 13.18 2.30 -2.12
N PRO A 19 13.84 3.46 -1.96
CA PRO A 19 14.03 4.06 -0.64
C PRO A 19 12.70 4.39 0.04
N PHE A 20 11.71 4.80 -0.76
CA PHE A 20 10.40 5.16 -0.24
C PHE A 20 9.69 3.94 0.38
N VAL A 21 9.66 2.82 -0.33
CA VAL A 21 9.00 1.61 0.17
C VAL A 21 9.72 1.05 1.40
N PHE A 22 11.06 1.08 1.39
CA PHE A 22 11.84 0.66 2.55
C PHE A 22 11.53 1.53 3.77
N GLU A 23 11.44 2.84 3.58
CA GLU A 23 11.10 3.79 4.65
C GLU A 23 9.68 3.53 5.16
N LEU A 24 8.71 3.33 4.27
CA LEU A 24 7.36 2.96 4.67
C LEU A 24 7.33 1.70 5.50
N TYR A 25 8.05 0.68 5.07
CA TYR A 25 8.07 -0.58 5.80
C TYR A 25 8.66 -0.41 7.19
N THR A 26 9.84 0.21 7.29
CA THR A 26 10.56 0.29 8.57
C THR A 26 9.89 1.25 9.56
N GLN A 27 9.35 2.36 9.08
CA GLN A 27 8.82 3.41 9.97
C GLN A 27 7.32 3.31 10.20
N ILE A 28 6.57 2.71 9.30
CA ILE A 28 5.12 2.70 9.36
C ILE A 28 4.56 1.28 9.41
N ILE A 29 4.82 0.49 8.38
CA ILE A 29 4.16 -0.81 8.23
C ILE A 29 4.57 -1.78 9.34
N ASN A 30 5.86 -1.99 9.53
CA ASN A 30 6.34 -2.92 10.53
C ASN A 30 5.91 -2.53 11.96
N PRO A 31 6.03 -1.26 12.38
CA PRO A 31 5.50 -0.86 13.68
C PRO A 31 4.00 -1.12 13.84
N CYS A 32 3.19 -0.85 12.80
CA CYS A 32 1.75 -1.11 12.86
C CYS A 32 1.43 -2.59 12.99
N LEU A 33 2.21 -3.45 12.33
CA LEU A 33 2.01 -4.90 12.40
C LEU A 33 2.26 -5.46 13.81
N HIS A 34 3.01 -4.75 14.64
CA HIS A 34 3.33 -5.17 16.00
C HIS A 34 2.41 -4.54 17.05
N GLN A 35 1.44 -3.75 16.64
CA GLN A 35 0.48 -3.13 17.56
C GLN A 35 -0.81 -3.91 17.59
N THR A 36 -1.55 -3.80 18.70
CA THR A 36 -2.91 -4.33 18.79
C THR A 36 -3.88 -3.33 18.16
N GLY A 37 -4.91 -3.84 17.49
CA GLY A 37 -5.91 -3.03 16.86
C GLY A 37 -6.09 -3.39 15.39
N GLU A 38 -7.04 -2.72 14.73
CA GLU A 38 -7.29 -2.95 13.32
C GLU A 38 -6.18 -2.31 12.48
N LEU A 39 -5.54 -3.13 11.64
CA LEU A 39 -4.37 -2.71 10.86
C LEU A 39 -4.68 -1.52 9.96
N SER A 40 -5.83 -1.51 9.30
CA SER A 40 -6.20 -0.40 8.40
C SER A 40 -6.28 0.93 9.15
N THR A 41 -6.86 0.92 10.36
CA THR A 41 -6.95 2.13 11.18
C THR A 41 -5.58 2.61 11.64
N LEU A 42 -4.73 1.68 12.10
CA LEU A 42 -3.37 2.00 12.54
C LEU A 42 -2.56 2.60 11.38
N LEU A 43 -2.64 1.99 10.21
CA LEU A 43 -1.92 2.47 9.02
C LEU A 43 -2.43 3.84 8.58
N LYS A 44 -3.75 4.06 8.62
CA LYS A 44 -4.32 5.36 8.26
C LYS A 44 -3.76 6.46 9.14
N ASN A 45 -3.70 6.23 10.45
CA ASN A 45 -3.19 7.22 11.40
C ASN A 45 -1.71 7.51 11.13
N GLU A 46 -0.89 6.48 10.97
CA GLU A 46 0.54 6.65 10.78
C GLU A 46 0.86 7.27 9.42
N LEU A 47 0.18 6.86 8.36
CA LEU A 47 0.38 7.45 7.04
C LEU A 47 -0.07 8.91 6.99
N SER A 48 -1.16 9.25 7.66
CA SER A 48 -1.64 10.63 7.70
C SER A 48 -0.67 11.56 8.40
N ASN A 49 0.17 11.02 9.30
CA ASN A 49 1.17 11.77 10.05
C ASN A 49 2.60 11.52 9.54
N TYR A 50 2.72 11.00 8.33
CA TYR A 50 4.02 10.66 7.75
C TYR A 50 4.92 11.89 7.62
N GLN A 51 6.18 11.74 8.08
CA GLN A 51 7.20 12.77 7.99
C GLN A 51 8.54 12.15 7.57
N GLY A 52 8.50 11.36 6.51
CA GLY A 52 9.68 10.68 6.03
C GLY A 52 10.57 11.56 5.16
N LYS A 53 11.81 11.09 4.96
CA LYS A 53 12.80 11.82 4.16
C LYS A 53 12.56 11.69 2.66
N SER A 54 11.93 10.60 2.24
CA SER A 54 11.70 10.36 0.81
C SER A 54 10.68 11.30 0.21
N LEU A 55 9.77 11.86 1.03
CA LEU A 55 8.74 12.80 0.61
C LEU A 55 8.61 13.90 1.66
N GLU A 56 9.64 14.73 1.78
CA GLU A 56 9.62 15.84 2.72
C GLU A 56 8.48 16.82 2.42
N ASN A 57 7.83 17.32 3.49
CA ASN A 57 6.73 18.28 3.40
C ASN A 57 5.51 17.75 2.66
N PHE A 58 5.39 16.43 2.52
CA PHE A 58 4.30 15.80 1.83
C PHE A 58 3.33 15.19 2.84
N LYS A 59 2.06 15.53 2.72
CA LYS A 59 1.01 14.96 3.56
C LYS A 59 0.14 14.04 2.73
N PHE A 60 0.01 12.80 3.19
CA PHE A 60 -0.90 11.85 2.55
C PHE A 60 -2.34 12.11 2.99
N ASN A 61 -3.23 12.00 2.02
CA ASN A 61 -4.67 11.95 2.24
C ASN A 61 -5.11 10.50 2.16
N VAL A 62 -5.39 9.87 3.30
CA VAL A 62 -5.59 8.43 3.39
C VAL A 62 -7.07 8.10 3.54
N GLN A 63 -7.56 7.19 2.70
CA GLN A 63 -8.92 6.69 2.74
C GLN A 63 -8.93 5.17 2.86
N ILE A 64 -9.86 4.65 3.67
CA ILE A 64 -10.09 3.21 3.80
C ILE A 64 -11.38 2.89 3.06
N ILE A 65 -11.32 1.89 2.17
CA ILE A 65 -12.49 1.47 1.42
C ILE A 65 -12.47 -0.05 1.24
N ASP A 66 -13.65 -0.67 1.28
CA ASP A 66 -13.77 -2.10 0.97
C ASP A 66 -13.73 -2.28 -0.55
N ILE A 67 -13.05 -3.33 -1.01
CA ILE A 67 -12.91 -3.56 -2.45
C ILE A 67 -14.26 -3.75 -3.14
N SER A 68 -15.26 -4.26 -2.43
CA SER A 68 -16.60 -4.43 -2.98
C SER A 68 -17.29 -3.12 -3.32
N GLN A 69 -16.84 -2.03 -2.71
CA GLN A 69 -17.41 -0.69 -2.90
C GLN A 69 -16.51 0.22 -3.73
N PHE A 70 -15.40 -0.31 -4.23
CA PHE A 70 -14.42 0.49 -4.95
C PHE A 70 -14.68 0.46 -6.45
N ASP A 71 -14.83 1.64 -7.04
CA ASP A 71 -15.02 1.80 -8.48
C ASP A 71 -13.68 2.07 -9.15
N SER A 72 -13.05 1.01 -9.66
CA SER A 72 -11.75 1.09 -10.30
C SER A 72 -11.79 1.81 -11.66
N GLU A 73 -12.97 1.96 -12.27
CA GLU A 73 -13.09 2.64 -13.56
C GLU A 73 -13.06 4.15 -13.45
N ASN A 74 -13.37 4.69 -12.26
CA ASN A 74 -13.41 6.14 -12.01
C ASN A 74 -12.30 6.59 -11.06
N LEU A 75 -11.07 6.17 -11.34
CA LEU A 75 -9.91 6.59 -10.55
C LEU A 75 -9.56 8.04 -10.84
N ASN A 76 -9.96 8.93 -9.94
CA ASN A 76 -9.62 10.35 -10.02
C ASN A 76 -8.87 10.73 -8.75
N MET A 77 -7.60 10.33 -8.67
CA MET A 77 -6.78 10.48 -7.48
C MET A 77 -5.66 11.48 -7.71
N ASN A 78 -5.34 12.22 -6.65
CA ASN A 78 -4.19 13.13 -6.63
C ASN A 78 -2.94 12.40 -6.15
N PHE A 79 -1.78 13.04 -6.30
CA PHE A 79 -0.50 12.43 -5.90
C PHE A 79 -0.40 12.17 -4.39
N GLU A 80 -1.09 12.97 -3.58
CA GLU A 80 -1.09 12.80 -2.13
C GLU A 80 -2.08 11.74 -1.63
N ASP A 81 -2.96 11.24 -2.49
CA ASP A 81 -3.95 10.27 -2.08
C ASP A 81 -3.34 8.89 -1.86
N VAL A 82 -3.78 8.22 -0.80
CA VAL A 82 -3.44 6.83 -0.50
C VAL A 82 -4.73 6.09 -0.20
N LEU A 83 -4.91 4.95 -0.86
CA LEU A 83 -6.07 4.10 -0.62
C LEU A 83 -5.66 2.85 0.13
N LEU A 84 -6.38 2.55 1.20
CA LEU A 84 -6.28 1.28 1.92
C LEU A 84 -7.49 0.45 1.55
N ILE A 85 -7.28 -0.58 0.74
CA ILE A 85 -8.37 -1.40 0.19
C ILE A 85 -8.49 -2.66 1.02
N LYS A 86 -9.64 -2.86 1.65
CA LYS A 86 -9.91 -4.02 2.50
C LYS A 86 -10.45 -5.19 1.68
N ASN A 87 -10.18 -6.40 2.17
CA ASN A 87 -10.74 -7.67 1.65
C ASN A 87 -10.26 -8.01 0.23
N ILE A 88 -9.03 -7.68 -0.10
CA ILE A 88 -8.49 -7.94 -1.45
C ILE A 88 -8.28 -9.43 -1.73
N ARG A 89 -8.25 -10.28 -0.70
CA ARG A 89 -7.99 -11.71 -0.87
C ARG A 89 -9.23 -12.57 -0.90
N GLU A 90 -10.41 -12.00 -0.76
CA GLU A 90 -11.64 -12.76 -0.96
C GLU A 90 -11.67 -13.27 -2.39
N PRO A 91 -11.98 -14.58 -2.62
CA PRO A 91 -11.91 -15.16 -3.96
C PRO A 91 -12.71 -14.41 -5.02
N ILE A 92 -13.87 -13.88 -4.62
CA ILE A 92 -14.74 -13.13 -5.53
C ILE A 92 -14.11 -11.80 -5.98
N HIS A 93 -13.16 -11.27 -5.21
CA HIS A 93 -12.56 -9.96 -5.48
C HIS A 93 -11.11 -10.02 -5.94
N LEU A 94 -10.50 -11.21 -5.98
CA LEU A 94 -9.10 -11.35 -6.29
C LEU A 94 -8.75 -10.88 -7.70
N SER A 95 -9.59 -11.21 -8.69
CA SER A 95 -9.36 -10.73 -10.06
C SER A 95 -9.52 -9.22 -10.17
N GLN A 96 -10.42 -8.63 -9.40
CA GLN A 96 -10.61 -7.18 -9.35
C GLN A 96 -9.36 -6.49 -8.82
N TRP A 97 -8.78 -7.01 -7.73
CA TRP A 97 -7.54 -6.48 -7.18
C TRP A 97 -6.38 -6.59 -8.17
N ASN A 98 -6.22 -7.77 -8.79
CA ASN A 98 -5.16 -7.99 -9.77
C ASN A 98 -5.29 -7.08 -10.99
N HIS A 99 -6.52 -6.80 -11.42
CA HIS A 99 -6.78 -5.86 -12.51
C HIS A 99 -6.45 -4.42 -12.09
N LEU A 100 -6.80 -4.08 -10.86
CA LEU A 100 -6.61 -2.74 -10.33
C LEU A 100 -5.12 -2.34 -10.27
N ILE A 101 -4.26 -3.22 -9.78
CA ILE A 101 -2.83 -2.92 -9.65
C ILE A 101 -2.10 -2.76 -10.98
N GLU A 102 -2.73 -3.16 -12.09
CA GLU A 102 -2.15 -2.97 -13.42
C GLU A 102 -2.43 -1.58 -14.01
N LYS A 103 -3.31 -0.79 -13.39
CA LYS A 103 -3.64 0.54 -13.91
C LYS A 103 -2.45 1.48 -13.81
N GLU A 104 -2.23 2.28 -14.84
CA GLU A 104 -1.07 3.17 -14.94
C GLU A 104 -0.98 4.20 -13.82
N LYS A 105 -2.11 4.67 -13.34
CA LYS A 105 -2.14 5.70 -12.28
C LYS A 105 -1.65 5.18 -10.93
N ILE A 106 -1.65 3.87 -10.74
CA ILE A 106 -1.18 3.26 -9.51
C ILE A 106 0.31 3.03 -9.62
N ILE A 107 1.09 3.81 -8.88
CA ILE A 107 2.56 3.76 -8.94
C ILE A 107 3.11 2.70 -8.01
N PHE A 108 2.69 2.73 -6.74
CA PHE A 108 3.05 1.71 -5.78
C PHE A 108 1.80 0.98 -5.32
N SER A 109 1.87 -0.35 -5.31
CA SER A 109 0.85 -1.19 -4.70
C SER A 109 1.52 -2.16 -3.74
N ILE A 110 0.95 -2.30 -2.55
CA ILE A 110 1.50 -3.13 -1.49
C ILE A 110 0.40 -4.05 -0.99
N GLU A 111 0.67 -5.35 -0.93
CA GLU A 111 -0.26 -6.31 -0.34
C GLU A 111 0.21 -6.72 1.05
N LEU A 112 -0.67 -6.51 2.03
CA LEU A 112 -0.47 -6.92 3.41
C LEU A 112 -1.63 -7.83 3.80
N PHE A 113 -1.51 -9.14 3.54
CA PHE A 113 -2.60 -10.07 3.78
C PHE A 113 -3.86 -9.70 2.98
N GLU A 114 -4.91 -9.31 3.71
CA GLU A 114 -6.21 -8.95 3.14
C GLU A 114 -6.31 -7.48 2.80
N LEU A 115 -5.26 -6.71 3.08
CA LEU A 115 -5.25 -5.27 2.88
C LEU A 115 -4.31 -4.88 1.75
N GLY A 116 -4.79 -4.04 0.85
CA GLY A 116 -3.95 -3.48 -0.20
C GLY A 116 -3.74 -1.99 0.02
N LEU A 117 -2.52 -1.52 -0.25
CA LEU A 117 -2.18 -0.10 -0.21
C LEU A 117 -1.89 0.37 -1.62
N LEU A 118 -2.49 1.49 -2.01
CA LEU A 118 -2.30 2.08 -3.34
C LEU A 118 -1.78 3.50 -3.20
N PHE A 119 -0.69 3.79 -3.91
CA PHE A 119 -0.05 5.10 -3.95
C PHE A 119 -0.02 5.62 -5.37
N PHE A 120 -0.23 6.92 -5.53
CA PHE A 120 -0.38 7.56 -6.84
C PHE A 120 0.73 8.56 -7.16
N ASN A 121 1.72 8.71 -6.29
CA ASN A 121 2.82 9.66 -6.46
C ASN A 121 3.90 9.08 -7.36
N PRO A 122 4.25 9.72 -8.50
CA PRO A 122 5.21 9.19 -9.46
C PRO A 122 6.67 9.49 -9.07
N ILE A 123 7.06 9.20 -7.82
CA ILE A 123 8.43 9.43 -7.35
C ILE A 123 9.41 8.37 -7.85
N ALA A 124 8.92 7.27 -8.39
CA ALA A 124 9.72 6.16 -8.89
C ALA A 124 8.93 5.41 -9.97
N PRO A 125 9.56 4.49 -10.70
CA PRO A 125 8.83 3.61 -11.63
C PRO A 125 7.79 2.77 -10.91
N LYS A 126 6.77 2.35 -11.64
CA LYS A 126 5.68 1.51 -11.12
C LYS A 126 6.23 0.23 -10.50
N GLN A 127 5.79 -0.07 -9.28
CA GLN A 127 6.25 -1.22 -8.50
C GLN A 127 5.11 -1.85 -7.72
N HIS A 128 5.18 -3.17 -7.55
CA HIS A 128 4.23 -3.92 -6.75
C HIS A 128 4.98 -4.77 -5.72
N PHE A 129 4.55 -4.70 -4.45
CA PHE A 129 5.20 -5.39 -3.35
C PHE A 129 4.21 -6.26 -2.61
N ILE A 130 4.66 -7.44 -2.21
CA ILE A 130 3.86 -8.36 -1.40
C ILE A 130 4.62 -8.66 -0.13
N PHE A 131 4.03 -8.36 1.02
CA PHE A 131 4.56 -8.74 2.31
C PHE A 131 3.82 -9.97 2.80
N LYS A 132 4.52 -11.08 2.90
CA LYS A 132 3.93 -12.36 3.30
C LYS A 132 4.15 -12.61 4.78
N LYS A 133 3.18 -13.29 5.37
CA LYS A 133 3.29 -13.78 6.73
C LYS A 133 4.33 -14.91 6.77
N SER A 134 5.23 -14.85 7.74
CA SER A 134 6.20 -15.91 7.96
C SER A 134 5.60 -17.07 8.74
#